data_e5058ae8506231bd3c13bfcbb95931a6
#
_entry.id   e5058ae8506231bd3c13bfcbb95931a6
#
_cell.length_a   1.000
_cell.length_b   1.000
_cell.length_c   1.000
_cell.angle_alpha   90.00
_cell.angle_beta   90.00
_cell.angle_gamma   90.00
#
_symmetry.space_group_name_H-M   'P 1'
#
loop_
_entity.id
_entity.type
_entity.pdbx_description
1 polymer ?
#
loop_
_entity_poly.entity_id
_entity_poly.type
_entity_poly.pdbx_seq_one_letter_code
_entity_poly.pdbx_strand_id
1 'polypeptide(L)'
;MYLPDNTYLQGNRYKIVRHISSGGFGNTYEGIHVMLDKRVAIKEFYVKDFCNRDDSTHNVTVGITSKTALVGKLRKKFIEEAKGLSRLHHSNIINIYDVFEENGTAYYVMDYIDGASLGDIVKRDGKIAGVSALKYMRQICSALEYVHANNRLHLDIKPGNIMVDASDNAFLIDFGASKQYDEEAGENTSTLLGKTPGYAPLEQMGNDVVKFTPATDIYAVGATLYKIITGVTPPSATLLASGDELEPLPASVPTSVATAIHAAMRTNKTKRPQSIREFIDILDGKAGTDDEVTVLEVAETPTSKPVKEEPKPQPVPSMENDNPAPPVQQQETNEPERPTSKKSSKTVWYIVAAVAVLAIVGGALALNKGEKDEDPVQPIVEKVVAAQEAAAPKVERVTNQKFKDSTGEEFTYTGEVKDGKPNGIGEGTYSFGKYVGPYVDGMMHGENGKFVEDGGATFIGKFNKDYYQEGKLVRTDGTYFVGTMSNGAPAKGKWYSKDGVVTQTL
;
A
#
# COMPACT_ATOMS: atom_id res chain seq x y z
N MET A 1 -23.36 -4.23 1.42
CA MET A 1 -21.99 -4.12 1.90
C MET A 1 -21.81 -3.13 3.06
N TYR A 2 -22.44 -1.95 3.04
CA TYR A 2 -22.43 -0.96 4.13
C TYR A 2 -23.83 -0.82 4.71
N LEU A 3 -23.94 -0.18 5.89
CA LEU A 3 -25.21 0.07 6.55
C LEU A 3 -26.02 1.11 5.77
N PRO A 4 -27.34 0.93 5.65
CA PRO A 4 -28.23 1.95 5.06
C PRO A 4 -28.27 3.24 5.89
N ASP A 5 -28.57 4.34 5.20
CA ASP A 5 -28.88 5.61 5.86
C ASP A 5 -30.05 5.44 6.85
N ASN A 6 -30.02 6.18 7.92
CA ASN A 6 -30.99 6.12 9.02
C ASN A 6 -30.95 4.85 9.87
N THR A 7 -29.95 3.97 9.71
CA THR A 7 -29.70 2.86 10.63
C THR A 7 -29.31 3.39 12.02
N TYR A 8 -29.91 2.82 13.06
CA TYR A 8 -29.55 3.13 14.44
C TYR A 8 -28.61 2.08 15.00
N LEU A 9 -27.67 2.53 15.83
CA LEU A 9 -26.67 1.70 16.49
C LEU A 9 -26.67 1.96 18.01
N GLN A 10 -26.21 0.97 18.76
CA GLN A 10 -26.03 1.01 20.22
C GLN A 10 -27.27 1.50 20.95
N GLY A 11 -28.41 0.80 20.72
CA GLY A 11 -29.67 1.15 21.37
C GLY A 11 -30.17 2.56 21.07
N ASN A 12 -30.07 2.97 19.81
CA ASN A 12 -30.42 4.29 19.27
C ASN A 12 -29.56 5.45 19.76
N ARG A 13 -28.36 5.18 20.29
CA ARG A 13 -27.42 6.24 20.69
C ARG A 13 -26.84 6.95 19.47
N TYR A 14 -26.56 6.20 18.41
CA TYR A 14 -26.01 6.73 17.16
C TYR A 14 -26.95 6.45 16.00
N LYS A 15 -27.06 7.41 15.08
CA LYS A 15 -27.82 7.29 13.83
C LYS A 15 -26.88 7.48 12.66
N ILE A 16 -26.83 6.55 11.73
CA ILE A 16 -26.10 6.69 10.45
C ILE A 16 -26.80 7.75 9.58
N VAL A 17 -26.07 8.73 9.12
CA VAL A 17 -26.56 9.76 8.16
C VAL A 17 -26.27 9.29 6.74
N ARG A 18 -25.02 8.91 6.46
CA ARG A 18 -24.61 8.41 5.16
C ARG A 18 -23.30 7.63 5.25
N HIS A 19 -23.05 6.80 4.25
CA HIS A 19 -21.75 6.20 4.03
C HIS A 19 -20.76 7.24 3.47
N ILE A 20 -19.51 7.27 4.00
CA ILE A 20 -18.44 8.16 3.55
C ILE A 20 -17.48 7.40 2.64
N SER A 21 -16.94 6.28 3.13
CA SER A 21 -15.91 5.52 2.40
C SER A 21 -15.83 4.06 2.85
N SER A 22 -15.31 3.20 1.96
CA SER A 22 -14.97 1.81 2.25
C SER A 22 -13.49 1.58 1.99
N GLY A 23 -12.78 0.99 2.95
CA GLY A 23 -11.41 0.52 2.83
C GLY A 23 -11.32 -1.00 2.85
N GLY A 24 -10.09 -1.54 2.83
CA GLY A 24 -9.86 -3.00 2.87
C GLY A 24 -10.36 -3.66 4.16
N PHE A 25 -10.44 -2.92 5.26
CA PHE A 25 -10.78 -3.45 6.59
C PHE A 25 -12.01 -2.82 7.23
N GLY A 26 -12.74 -1.94 6.53
CA GLY A 26 -13.91 -1.33 7.12
C GLY A 26 -14.60 -0.29 6.28
N ASN A 27 -15.75 0.13 6.80
CA ASN A 27 -16.56 1.23 6.28
C ASN A 27 -16.49 2.41 7.24
N THR A 28 -16.57 3.61 6.71
CA THR A 28 -16.68 4.85 7.51
C THR A 28 -17.98 5.55 7.16
N TYR A 29 -18.68 6.00 8.19
CA TYR A 29 -19.97 6.66 8.07
C TYR A 29 -19.94 8.03 8.73
N GLU A 30 -20.69 8.95 8.19
CA GLU A 30 -21.18 10.10 8.94
C GLU A 30 -22.38 9.66 9.80
N GLY A 31 -22.38 10.02 11.07
CA GLY A 31 -23.45 9.74 11.99
C GLY A 31 -23.77 10.91 12.90
N ILE A 32 -24.83 10.77 13.68
CA ILE A 32 -25.22 11.71 14.73
C ILE A 32 -25.31 10.97 16.05
N HIS A 33 -24.70 11.50 17.09
CA HIS A 33 -24.99 11.11 18.47
C HIS A 33 -26.35 11.68 18.87
N VAL A 34 -27.39 10.87 18.88
CA VAL A 34 -28.81 11.31 18.95
C VAL A 34 -29.11 12.20 20.17
N MET A 35 -28.62 11.83 21.37
CA MET A 35 -28.88 12.61 22.62
C MET A 35 -28.11 13.93 22.67
N LEU A 36 -26.96 14.04 22.00
CA LEU A 36 -26.12 15.25 22.03
C LEU A 36 -26.32 16.13 20.79
N ASP A 37 -27.09 15.66 19.81
CA ASP A 37 -27.22 16.27 18.49
C ASP A 37 -25.87 16.64 17.87
N LYS A 38 -24.86 15.75 18.08
CA LYS A 38 -23.47 15.96 17.64
C LYS A 38 -23.14 15.09 16.45
N ARG A 39 -22.61 15.69 15.36
CA ARG A 39 -22.03 14.92 14.24
C ARG A 39 -20.83 14.13 14.72
N VAL A 40 -20.75 12.89 14.29
CA VAL A 40 -19.65 11.95 14.58
C VAL A 40 -19.26 11.18 13.34
N ALA A 41 -18.03 10.70 13.27
CA ALA A 41 -17.64 9.68 12.32
C ALA A 41 -17.67 8.31 13.00
N ILE A 42 -18.21 7.31 12.31
CA ILE A 42 -18.34 5.94 12.82
C ILE A 42 -17.58 5.02 11.88
N LYS A 43 -16.57 4.34 12.41
CA LYS A 43 -15.81 3.34 11.64
C LYS A 43 -16.25 1.95 12.03
N GLU A 44 -16.61 1.15 11.05
CA GLU A 44 -17.05 -0.24 11.18
C GLU A 44 -15.93 -1.17 10.73
N PHE A 45 -15.67 -2.22 11.47
CA PHE A 45 -14.82 -3.32 11.01
C PHE A 45 -15.57 -4.16 9.98
N TYR A 46 -15.06 -4.22 8.74
CA TYR A 46 -15.66 -5.01 7.67
C TYR A 46 -14.58 -5.39 6.65
N VAL A 47 -14.19 -6.67 6.61
CA VAL A 47 -13.21 -7.17 5.64
C VAL A 47 -13.97 -7.62 4.40
N LYS A 48 -13.97 -6.78 3.37
CA LYS A 48 -14.77 -6.95 2.14
C LYS A 48 -14.62 -8.32 1.49
N ASP A 49 -13.39 -8.87 1.48
CA ASP A 49 -13.10 -10.15 0.81
C ASP A 49 -13.52 -11.38 1.61
N PHE A 50 -13.84 -11.22 2.90
CA PHE A 50 -14.13 -12.32 3.81
C PHE A 50 -15.50 -12.22 4.49
N CYS A 51 -16.10 -11.04 4.52
CA CYS A 51 -17.33 -10.76 5.24
C CYS A 51 -18.50 -10.55 4.27
N ASN A 52 -19.67 -11.06 4.67
CA ASN A 52 -20.95 -10.78 4.04
C ASN A 52 -21.88 -10.09 5.05
N ARG A 53 -22.73 -9.19 4.57
CA ARG A 53 -23.79 -8.55 5.37
C ARG A 53 -25.13 -9.08 4.93
N ASP A 54 -25.98 -9.45 5.88
CA ASP A 54 -27.38 -9.72 5.62
C ASP A 54 -28.16 -8.40 5.51
N ASP A 55 -28.89 -8.23 4.43
CA ASP A 55 -29.57 -6.97 4.10
C ASP A 55 -30.75 -6.68 5.04
N SER A 56 -31.35 -7.70 5.67
CA SER A 56 -32.52 -7.55 6.52
C SER A 56 -32.17 -7.30 7.99
N THR A 57 -31.15 -7.99 8.50
CA THR A 57 -30.71 -7.91 9.90
C THR A 57 -29.47 -7.04 10.09
N HIS A 58 -28.84 -6.64 9.00
CA HIS A 58 -27.54 -5.94 8.96
C HIS A 58 -26.38 -6.73 9.57
N ASN A 59 -26.58 -8.00 9.92
CA ASN A 59 -25.61 -8.83 10.60
C ASN A 59 -24.46 -9.20 9.67
N VAL A 60 -23.22 -9.10 10.17
CA VAL A 60 -22.00 -9.44 9.42
C VAL A 60 -21.60 -10.86 9.76
N THR A 61 -21.40 -11.67 8.75
CA THR A 61 -20.92 -13.06 8.85
C THR A 61 -19.66 -13.25 8.04
N VAL A 62 -18.84 -14.23 8.41
CA VAL A 62 -17.66 -14.60 7.63
C VAL A 62 -18.07 -15.60 6.55
N GLY A 63 -18.02 -15.18 5.30
CA GLY A 63 -18.44 -16.00 4.15
C GLY A 63 -17.53 -17.19 3.86
N ILE A 64 -16.29 -17.19 4.36
CA ILE A 64 -15.29 -18.25 4.16
C ILE A 64 -14.93 -18.84 5.51
N THR A 65 -15.41 -20.05 5.82
CA THR A 65 -15.24 -20.71 7.13
C THR A 65 -13.77 -20.80 7.56
N SER A 66 -12.84 -21.11 6.66
CA SER A 66 -11.40 -21.16 6.97
C SER A 66 -10.78 -19.81 7.35
N LYS A 67 -11.48 -18.70 7.15
CA LYS A 67 -11.04 -17.35 7.52
C LYS A 67 -11.65 -16.82 8.82
N THR A 68 -12.57 -17.58 9.46
CA THR A 68 -13.28 -17.15 10.68
C THR A 68 -12.31 -16.79 11.81
N ALA A 69 -11.32 -17.62 12.08
CA ALA A 69 -10.32 -17.35 13.11
C ALA A 69 -9.47 -16.10 12.78
N LEU A 70 -9.10 -15.91 11.51
CA LEU A 70 -8.35 -14.74 11.04
C LEU A 70 -9.16 -13.46 11.21
N VAL A 71 -10.43 -13.45 10.73
CA VAL A 71 -11.33 -12.30 10.86
C VAL A 71 -11.58 -11.96 12.34
N GLY A 72 -11.73 -12.97 13.19
CA GLY A 72 -11.84 -12.80 14.64
C GLY A 72 -10.62 -12.12 15.26
N LYS A 73 -9.40 -12.53 14.89
CA LYS A 73 -8.15 -11.87 15.31
C LYS A 73 -8.08 -10.42 14.84
N LEU A 74 -8.42 -10.15 13.57
CA LEU A 74 -8.42 -8.81 13.02
C LEU A 74 -9.43 -7.89 13.70
N ARG A 75 -10.65 -8.40 14.00
CA ARG A 75 -11.67 -7.66 14.73
C ARG A 75 -11.23 -7.31 16.15
N LYS A 76 -10.64 -8.28 16.87
CA LYS A 76 -10.09 -8.03 18.21
C LYS A 76 -9.01 -6.94 18.17
N LYS A 77 -8.11 -7.00 17.18
CA LYS A 77 -7.07 -5.99 16.98
C LYS A 77 -7.67 -4.61 16.72
N PHE A 78 -8.70 -4.51 15.88
CA PHE A 78 -9.42 -3.26 15.59
C PHE A 78 -9.99 -2.62 16.87
N ILE A 79 -10.59 -3.43 17.76
CA ILE A 79 -11.11 -2.98 19.06
C ILE A 79 -9.98 -2.51 19.99
N GLU A 80 -8.90 -3.30 20.10
CA GLU A 80 -7.75 -2.99 20.95
C GLU A 80 -7.05 -1.71 20.51
N GLU A 81 -6.92 -1.51 19.22
CA GLU A 81 -6.38 -0.29 18.63
C GLU A 81 -7.25 0.93 18.97
N ALA A 82 -8.56 0.87 18.72
CA ALA A 82 -9.47 1.96 19.05
C ALA A 82 -9.42 2.31 20.55
N LYS A 83 -9.39 1.30 21.46
CA LYS A 83 -9.19 1.50 22.91
C LYS A 83 -7.84 2.12 23.25
N GLY A 84 -6.80 1.77 22.49
CA GLY A 84 -5.48 2.35 22.67
C GLY A 84 -5.42 3.82 22.26
N LEU A 85 -6.10 4.16 21.18
CA LEU A 85 -6.17 5.52 20.63
C LEU A 85 -7.07 6.44 21.48
N SER A 86 -8.14 5.91 22.07
CA SER A 86 -9.02 6.72 22.94
C SER A 86 -8.31 7.28 24.18
N ARG A 87 -7.09 6.82 24.48
CA ARG A 87 -6.23 7.34 25.56
C ARG A 87 -5.28 8.44 25.10
N LEU A 88 -5.16 8.66 23.79
CA LEU A 88 -4.32 9.72 23.24
C LEU A 88 -5.15 11.01 23.10
N HIS A 89 -4.66 12.09 23.68
CA HIS A 89 -5.31 13.41 23.62
C HIS A 89 -4.32 14.45 23.10
N HIS A 90 -4.49 14.87 21.87
CA HIS A 90 -3.66 15.88 21.22
C HIS A 90 -4.50 16.69 20.22
N SER A 91 -4.23 17.99 20.09
CA SER A 91 -5.02 18.90 19.22
C SER A 91 -5.08 18.48 17.74
N ASN A 92 -4.10 17.71 17.29
CA ASN A 92 -3.98 17.26 15.90
C ASN A 92 -4.13 15.73 15.74
N ILE A 93 -4.75 15.06 16.72
CA ILE A 93 -5.14 13.64 16.66
C ILE A 93 -6.66 13.55 16.82
N ILE A 94 -7.30 12.71 16.02
CA ILE A 94 -8.74 12.46 16.12
C ILE A 94 -9.08 11.84 17.48
N ASN A 95 -10.12 12.35 18.17
CA ASN A 95 -10.57 11.75 19.42
C ASN A 95 -11.54 10.60 19.15
N ILE A 96 -11.37 9.48 19.85
CA ILE A 96 -12.30 8.35 19.86
C ILE A 96 -13.14 8.41 21.14
N TYR A 97 -14.47 8.38 21.00
CA TYR A 97 -15.42 8.52 22.10
C TYR A 97 -15.97 7.19 22.59
N ASP A 98 -16.18 6.23 21.68
CA ASP A 98 -16.86 5.00 21.99
C ASP A 98 -16.36 3.84 21.14
N VAL A 99 -16.41 2.62 21.68
CA VAL A 99 -16.04 1.37 20.99
C VAL A 99 -17.03 0.30 21.44
N PHE A 100 -17.75 -0.30 20.49
CA PHE A 100 -18.75 -1.33 20.80
C PHE A 100 -18.82 -2.41 19.72
N GLU A 101 -19.45 -3.54 20.08
CA GLU A 101 -19.75 -4.63 19.15
C GLU A 101 -21.27 -4.72 18.96
N GLU A 102 -21.69 -4.79 17.69
CA GLU A 102 -23.07 -4.95 17.25
C GLU A 102 -23.09 -5.55 15.85
N ASN A 103 -24.22 -6.07 15.39
CA ASN A 103 -24.38 -6.63 14.03
C ASN A 103 -23.28 -7.65 13.65
N GLY A 104 -22.78 -8.45 14.59
CA GLY A 104 -21.72 -9.44 14.35
C GLY A 104 -20.35 -8.84 14.01
N THR A 105 -20.18 -7.51 14.17
CA THR A 105 -18.93 -6.79 13.92
C THR A 105 -18.60 -5.82 15.05
N ALA A 106 -17.65 -4.90 14.83
CA ALA A 106 -17.22 -3.91 15.80
C ALA A 106 -17.24 -2.51 15.18
N TYR A 107 -17.50 -1.52 16.01
CA TYR A 107 -17.55 -0.12 15.65
C TYR A 107 -16.73 0.72 16.62
N TYR A 108 -16.17 1.83 16.14
CA TYR A 108 -15.75 2.92 17.01
C TYR A 108 -16.26 4.26 16.50
N VAL A 109 -16.49 5.17 17.45
CA VAL A 109 -17.05 6.50 17.19
C VAL A 109 -15.99 7.54 17.51
N MET A 110 -15.78 8.47 16.57
CA MET A 110 -14.74 9.50 16.64
C MET A 110 -15.29 10.86 16.23
N ASP A 111 -14.48 11.91 16.41
CA ASP A 111 -14.81 13.23 15.89
C ASP A 111 -15.14 13.16 14.39
N TYR A 112 -16.15 13.91 13.97
CA TYR A 112 -16.37 14.23 12.57
C TYR A 112 -15.60 15.48 12.21
N ILE A 113 -14.65 15.37 11.29
CA ILE A 113 -13.91 16.52 10.77
C ILE A 113 -14.65 17.03 9.52
N ASP A 114 -15.20 18.25 9.63
CA ASP A 114 -15.84 18.93 8.50
C ASP A 114 -14.75 19.54 7.62
N GLY A 115 -14.30 18.79 6.64
CA GLY A 115 -13.15 19.14 5.83
C GLY A 115 -12.83 18.10 4.77
N ALA A 116 -11.61 18.12 4.28
CA ALA A 116 -11.12 17.19 3.27
C ALA A 116 -9.77 16.57 3.66
N SER A 117 -9.49 15.34 3.20
CA SER A 117 -8.15 14.80 3.36
C SER A 117 -7.13 15.54 2.49
N LEU A 118 -5.85 15.54 2.91
CA LEU A 118 -4.78 16.07 2.04
C LEU A 118 -4.72 15.31 0.71
N GLY A 119 -5.14 14.04 0.70
CA GLY A 119 -5.25 13.25 -0.53
C GLY A 119 -6.31 13.80 -1.48
N ASP A 120 -7.49 14.15 -0.96
CA ASP A 120 -8.58 14.74 -1.76
C ASP A 120 -8.21 16.16 -2.23
N ILE A 121 -7.55 16.94 -1.38
CA ILE A 121 -7.05 18.28 -1.75
C ILE A 121 -6.04 18.16 -2.91
N VAL A 122 -5.05 17.28 -2.80
CA VAL A 122 -4.07 17.05 -3.88
C VAL A 122 -4.74 16.53 -5.14
N LYS A 123 -5.73 15.65 -5.02
CA LYS A 123 -6.48 15.12 -6.18
C LYS A 123 -7.27 16.21 -6.90
N ARG A 124 -7.84 17.17 -6.16
CA ARG A 124 -8.63 18.31 -6.67
C ARG A 124 -7.73 19.39 -7.26
N ASP A 125 -6.68 19.80 -6.53
CA ASP A 125 -5.88 21.01 -6.79
C ASP A 125 -4.52 20.70 -7.43
N GLY A 126 -4.17 19.42 -7.59
CA GLY A 126 -2.89 18.93 -8.11
C GLY A 126 -1.78 18.89 -7.04
N LYS A 127 -1.64 19.97 -6.26
CA LYS A 127 -0.65 20.10 -5.17
C LYS A 127 -1.10 21.13 -4.14
N ILE A 128 -0.42 21.17 -2.99
CA ILE A 128 -0.68 22.13 -1.91
C ILE A 128 0.44 23.17 -1.91
N ALA A 129 0.08 24.45 -1.70
CA ALA A 129 1.05 25.53 -1.60
C ALA A 129 2.05 25.26 -0.45
N GLY A 130 3.35 25.53 -0.68
CA GLY A 130 4.42 25.15 0.25
C GLY A 130 4.19 25.67 1.68
N VAL A 131 3.67 26.88 1.87
CA VAL A 131 3.37 27.45 3.20
C VAL A 131 2.31 26.60 3.94
N SER A 132 1.20 26.26 3.26
CA SER A 132 0.14 25.42 3.84
C SER A 132 0.62 23.99 4.06
N ALA A 133 1.36 23.43 3.11
CA ALA A 133 1.94 22.09 3.24
C ALA A 133 2.84 21.97 4.48
N LEU A 134 3.71 22.95 4.69
CA LEU A 134 4.58 22.99 5.86
C LEU A 134 3.80 23.20 7.16
N LYS A 135 2.77 24.07 7.17
CA LYS A 135 1.87 24.24 8.31
C LYS A 135 1.25 22.91 8.73
N TYR A 136 0.61 22.22 7.80
CA TYR A 136 -0.05 20.94 8.09
C TYR A 136 0.95 19.88 8.57
N MET A 137 2.10 19.76 7.89
CA MET A 137 3.09 18.76 8.29
C MET A 137 3.71 19.04 9.65
N ARG A 138 3.87 20.31 10.07
CA ARG A 138 4.29 20.64 11.45
C ARG A 138 3.26 20.22 12.49
N GLN A 139 1.97 20.41 12.22
CA GLN A 139 0.89 19.94 13.09
C GLN A 139 0.89 18.41 13.21
N ILE A 140 1.09 17.71 12.10
CA ILE A 140 1.20 16.23 12.08
C ILE A 140 2.48 15.76 12.77
N CYS A 141 3.60 16.44 12.58
CA CYS A 141 4.84 16.15 13.32
C CYS A 141 4.64 16.30 14.83
N SER A 142 3.95 17.36 15.30
CA SER A 142 3.60 17.51 16.71
C SER A 142 2.75 16.36 17.25
N ALA A 143 1.76 15.92 16.46
CA ALA A 143 0.94 14.74 16.79
C ALA A 143 1.79 13.46 16.89
N LEU A 144 2.72 13.25 15.94
CA LEU A 144 3.59 12.08 15.93
C LEU A 144 4.62 12.08 17.05
N GLU A 145 5.17 13.24 17.40
CA GLU A 145 6.07 13.36 18.55
C GLU A 145 5.35 12.90 19.84
N TYR A 146 4.09 13.32 20.02
CA TYR A 146 3.25 12.87 21.13
C TYR A 146 2.93 11.36 21.06
N VAL A 147 2.62 10.82 19.89
CA VAL A 147 2.37 9.38 19.68
C VAL A 147 3.61 8.56 20.05
N HIS A 148 4.80 8.98 19.57
CA HIS A 148 6.07 8.32 19.83
C HIS A 148 6.46 8.39 21.32
N ALA A 149 6.21 9.51 21.98
CA ALA A 149 6.43 9.66 23.42
C ALA A 149 5.53 8.73 24.27
N ASN A 150 4.39 8.27 23.70
CA ASN A 150 3.51 7.27 24.30
C ASN A 150 3.83 5.83 23.83
N ASN A 151 5.05 5.58 23.35
CA ASN A 151 5.53 4.27 22.86
C ASN A 151 4.62 3.65 21.79
N ARG A 152 4.12 4.47 20.87
CA ARG A 152 3.29 4.02 19.73
C ARG A 152 3.86 4.52 18.42
N LEU A 153 3.55 3.79 17.36
CA LEU A 153 3.85 4.17 15.97
C LEU A 153 2.57 4.18 15.17
N HIS A 154 2.47 5.06 14.18
CA HIS A 154 1.30 5.16 13.32
C HIS A 154 1.29 4.09 12.21
N LEU A 155 2.39 3.96 11.48
CA LEU A 155 2.69 2.97 10.43
C LEU A 155 1.86 3.06 9.13
N ASP A 156 0.96 4.05 8.99
CA ASP A 156 0.21 4.30 7.75
C ASP A 156 0.00 5.81 7.51
N ILE A 157 1.07 6.60 7.67
CA ILE A 157 1.03 8.04 7.39
C ILE A 157 1.00 8.23 5.87
N LYS A 158 -0.03 8.93 5.38
CA LYS A 158 -0.22 9.27 3.97
C LYS A 158 -1.22 10.41 3.85
N PRO A 159 -1.29 11.10 2.70
CA PRO A 159 -2.23 12.22 2.53
C PRO A 159 -3.70 11.88 2.81
N GLY A 160 -4.13 10.63 2.52
CA GLY A 160 -5.49 10.18 2.79
C GLY A 160 -5.83 10.01 4.27
N ASN A 161 -4.83 9.90 5.15
CA ASN A 161 -5.00 9.73 6.59
C ASN A 161 -4.74 11.04 7.38
N ILE A 162 -4.73 12.18 6.68
CA ILE A 162 -4.60 13.52 7.28
C ILE A 162 -5.77 14.36 6.79
N MET A 163 -6.68 14.73 7.69
CA MET A 163 -7.81 15.61 7.40
C MET A 163 -7.46 17.05 7.72
N VAL A 164 -7.98 17.99 6.93
CA VAL A 164 -7.89 19.43 7.19
C VAL A 164 -9.31 19.97 7.36
N ASP A 165 -9.58 20.64 8.48
CA ASP A 165 -10.87 21.23 8.79
C ASP A 165 -11.07 22.61 8.12
N ALA A 166 -12.27 23.17 8.26
CA ALA A 166 -12.61 24.51 7.74
C ALA A 166 -11.80 25.64 8.40
N SER A 167 -11.17 25.39 9.56
CA SER A 167 -10.30 26.33 10.27
C SER A 167 -8.82 26.18 9.88
N ASP A 168 -8.54 25.36 8.86
CA ASP A 168 -7.20 25.13 8.33
C ASP A 168 -6.26 24.43 9.34
N ASN A 169 -6.82 23.53 10.17
CA ASN A 169 -6.06 22.65 11.07
C ASN A 169 -6.01 21.23 10.52
N ALA A 170 -4.84 20.60 10.62
CA ALA A 170 -4.63 19.23 10.19
C ALA A 170 -4.79 18.26 11.36
N PHE A 171 -5.46 17.13 11.11
CA PHE A 171 -5.73 16.06 12.07
C PHE A 171 -5.24 14.73 11.51
N LEU A 172 -4.46 14.01 12.31
CA LEU A 172 -4.06 12.66 12.02
C LEU A 172 -5.22 11.71 12.35
N ILE A 173 -5.64 10.95 11.37
CA ILE A 173 -6.74 9.98 11.47
C ILE A 173 -6.23 8.58 11.11
N ASP A 174 -7.02 7.57 11.38
CA ASP A 174 -6.84 6.18 10.93
C ASP A 174 -5.47 5.55 11.30
N PHE A 175 -5.39 5.14 12.54
CA PHE A 175 -4.25 4.38 13.08
C PHE A 175 -4.35 2.86 12.79
N GLY A 176 -5.07 2.44 11.75
CA GLY A 176 -5.39 1.03 11.43
C GLY A 176 -4.19 0.10 11.28
N ALA A 177 -2.97 0.65 11.23
CA ALA A 177 -1.72 -0.10 11.25
C ALA A 177 -0.91 0.11 12.53
N SER A 178 -1.40 0.94 13.47
CA SER A 178 -0.64 1.32 14.66
C SER A 178 -0.22 0.11 15.50
N LYS A 179 1.00 0.13 16.01
CA LYS A 179 1.53 -0.89 16.92
C LYS A 179 1.95 -0.24 18.22
N GLN A 180 1.61 -0.90 19.33
CA GLN A 180 2.29 -0.63 20.58
C GLN A 180 3.73 -1.16 20.47
N TYR A 181 4.67 -0.36 20.91
CA TYR A 181 6.09 -0.68 20.90
C TYR A 181 6.37 -1.64 22.07
N ASP A 182 6.02 -2.94 21.93
CA ASP A 182 6.36 -3.96 22.92
C ASP A 182 7.66 -4.64 22.51
N GLU A 183 8.67 -4.48 23.33
CA GLU A 183 9.99 -5.09 23.12
C GLU A 183 9.97 -6.62 23.25
N GLU A 184 8.94 -7.21 23.84
CA GLU A 184 8.86 -8.63 24.19
C GLU A 184 7.94 -9.48 23.29
N ALA A 185 7.05 -8.91 22.51
CA ALA A 185 6.13 -9.67 21.67
C ALA A 185 6.67 -9.90 20.27
N GLY A 186 7.38 -11.00 20.05
CA GLY A 186 7.92 -11.43 18.76
C GLY A 186 6.89 -11.89 17.71
N GLU A 187 5.63 -11.48 17.76
CA GLU A 187 4.61 -11.86 16.79
C GLU A 187 4.32 -10.78 15.75
N ASN A 188 4.77 -11.04 14.52
CA ASN A 188 4.49 -10.20 13.34
C ASN A 188 3.09 -10.41 12.78
N THR A 189 2.11 -9.63 13.22
CA THR A 189 0.79 -9.50 12.56
C THR A 189 0.79 -8.48 11.41
N SER A 190 1.93 -7.90 11.06
CA SER A 190 2.04 -6.84 10.05
C SER A 190 1.81 -7.28 8.60
N THR A 191 1.82 -8.57 8.32
CA THR A 191 1.71 -9.12 6.94
C THR A 191 0.32 -8.96 6.32
N LEU A 192 -0.72 -8.66 7.13
CA LEU A 192 -2.11 -8.57 6.67
C LEU A 192 -2.62 -7.13 6.51
N LEU A 193 -1.86 -6.14 6.96
CA LEU A 193 -2.25 -4.74 6.82
C LEU A 193 -1.76 -4.22 5.47
N GLY A 194 -2.68 -3.67 4.69
CA GLY A 194 -2.39 -3.14 3.35
C GLY A 194 -1.26 -2.11 3.41
N LYS A 195 -0.15 -2.41 2.74
CA LYS A 195 0.99 -1.50 2.61
C LYS A 195 0.65 -0.51 1.51
N THR A 196 0.82 0.78 1.76
CA THR A 196 0.55 1.80 0.74
C THR A 196 1.85 2.10 -0.02
N PRO A 197 1.96 1.67 -1.31
CA PRO A 197 3.16 1.94 -2.11
C PRO A 197 3.51 3.43 -2.13
N GLY A 198 4.81 3.74 -2.12
CA GLY A 198 5.33 5.09 -2.07
C GLY A 198 5.46 5.66 -0.64
N TYR A 199 4.65 5.20 0.33
CA TYR A 199 4.67 5.70 1.72
C TYR A 199 5.26 4.71 2.72
N ALA A 200 5.18 3.42 2.46
CA ALA A 200 5.72 2.39 3.33
C ALA A 200 7.21 2.16 3.06
N PRO A 201 8.11 2.23 4.06
CA PRO A 201 9.54 1.96 3.92
C PRO A 201 9.84 0.46 3.80
N LEU A 202 11.11 0.12 3.47
CA LEU A 202 11.54 -1.26 3.23
C LEU A 202 11.27 -2.20 4.41
N GLU A 203 11.48 -1.74 5.63
CA GLU A 203 11.24 -2.54 6.83
C GLU A 203 9.77 -2.91 7.03
N GLN A 204 8.83 -2.19 6.39
CA GLN A 204 7.43 -2.57 6.35
C GLN A 204 7.13 -3.56 5.21
N MET A 205 8.00 -3.70 4.21
CA MET A 205 7.76 -4.54 3.04
C MET A 205 8.13 -6.02 3.28
N GLY A 206 9.10 -6.29 4.16
CA GLY A 206 9.54 -7.66 4.50
C GLY A 206 8.59 -8.38 5.46
N ASN A 207 8.77 -9.70 5.56
CA ASN A 207 8.14 -10.54 6.58
C ASN A 207 9.07 -10.76 7.79
N ASP A 208 10.28 -10.20 7.75
CA ASP A 208 11.25 -10.32 8.82
C ASP A 208 10.77 -9.60 10.07
N VAL A 209 11.18 -10.12 11.24
CA VAL A 209 10.99 -9.49 12.56
C VAL A 209 11.86 -8.23 12.66
N VAL A 210 11.62 -7.26 11.79
CA VAL A 210 12.32 -5.99 11.84
C VAL A 210 11.61 -5.09 12.83
N LYS A 211 12.33 -4.62 13.82
CA LYS A 211 11.82 -3.68 14.81
C LYS A 211 11.47 -2.36 14.12
N PHE A 212 10.20 -1.96 14.13
CA PHE A 212 9.78 -0.65 13.70
C PHE A 212 10.22 0.40 14.74
N THR A 213 10.54 1.60 14.28
CA THR A 213 11.03 2.70 15.12
C THR A 213 10.36 4.00 14.65
N PRO A 214 10.50 5.12 15.38
CA PRO A 214 10.07 6.44 14.89
C PRO A 214 10.55 6.75 13.46
N ALA A 215 11.77 6.29 13.08
CA ALA A 215 12.28 6.44 11.72
C ALA A 215 11.43 5.74 10.63
N THR A 216 10.58 4.79 11.01
CA THR A 216 9.61 4.15 10.10
C THR A 216 8.49 5.13 9.74
N ASP A 217 7.92 5.83 10.72
CA ASP A 217 6.92 6.88 10.50
C ASP A 217 7.53 8.10 9.80
N ILE A 218 8.77 8.45 10.12
CA ILE A 218 9.49 9.59 9.50
C ILE A 218 9.65 9.39 7.99
N TYR A 219 9.89 8.18 7.51
CA TYR A 219 9.88 7.91 6.08
C TYR A 219 8.55 8.31 5.45
N ALA A 220 7.44 7.89 6.04
CA ALA A 220 6.09 8.17 5.56
C ALA A 220 5.73 9.67 5.66
N VAL A 221 6.27 10.40 6.66
CA VAL A 221 6.19 11.86 6.76
C VAL A 221 6.88 12.53 5.56
N GLY A 222 8.12 12.13 5.25
CA GLY A 222 8.87 12.64 4.09
C GLY A 222 8.12 12.37 2.77
N ALA A 223 7.64 11.15 2.58
CA ALA A 223 6.87 10.74 1.41
C ALA A 223 5.55 11.52 1.27
N THR A 224 4.87 11.78 2.39
CA THR A 224 3.65 12.59 2.44
C THR A 224 3.94 14.03 2.07
N LEU A 225 4.97 14.64 2.65
CA LEU A 225 5.39 16.01 2.35
C LEU A 225 5.80 16.15 0.87
N TYR A 226 6.56 15.21 0.34
CA TYR A 226 6.89 15.15 -1.08
C TYR A 226 5.63 15.13 -1.95
N LYS A 227 4.68 14.23 -1.67
CA LYS A 227 3.42 14.11 -2.42
C LYS A 227 2.61 15.40 -2.43
N ILE A 228 2.42 16.02 -1.27
CA ILE A 228 1.55 17.21 -1.19
C ILE A 228 2.17 18.46 -1.82
N ILE A 229 3.50 18.56 -1.88
CA ILE A 229 4.20 19.68 -2.52
C ILE A 229 4.31 19.49 -4.05
N THR A 230 4.59 18.26 -4.50
CA THR A 230 4.83 17.99 -5.93
C THR A 230 3.56 17.60 -6.68
N GLY A 231 2.58 17.01 -5.99
CA GLY A 231 1.44 16.33 -6.60
C GLY A 231 1.77 14.92 -7.10
N VAL A 232 3.05 14.48 -7.06
CA VAL A 232 3.53 13.19 -7.55
C VAL A 232 3.68 12.21 -6.39
N THR A 233 3.17 10.98 -6.54
CA THR A 233 3.43 9.92 -5.56
C THR A 233 4.87 9.45 -5.72
N PRO A 234 5.68 9.43 -4.63
CA PRO A 234 7.06 8.99 -4.76
C PRO A 234 7.15 7.51 -5.17
N PRO A 235 8.26 7.09 -5.80
CA PRO A 235 8.54 5.69 -6.04
C PRO A 235 8.46 4.88 -4.75
N SER A 236 8.13 3.59 -4.84
CA SER A 236 8.14 2.72 -3.67
C SER A 236 9.54 2.60 -3.07
N ALA A 237 9.64 2.29 -1.78
CA ALA A 237 10.93 2.13 -1.13
C ALA A 237 11.81 1.05 -1.79
N THR A 238 11.20 0.03 -2.41
CA THR A 238 11.91 -0.99 -3.20
C THR A 238 12.52 -0.42 -4.47
N LEU A 239 11.80 0.45 -5.17
CA LEU A 239 12.32 1.14 -6.37
C LEU A 239 13.45 2.10 -6.01
N LEU A 240 13.29 2.89 -4.94
CA LEU A 240 14.37 3.76 -4.43
C LEU A 240 15.62 2.96 -4.03
N ALA A 241 15.44 1.78 -3.42
CA ALA A 241 16.56 0.89 -3.07
C ALA A 241 17.25 0.28 -4.31
N SER A 242 16.55 0.16 -5.42
CA SER A 242 17.11 -0.34 -6.69
C SER A 242 17.68 0.75 -7.60
N GLY A 243 17.81 1.98 -7.08
CA GLY A 243 18.46 3.10 -7.78
C GLY A 243 17.51 4.07 -8.47
N ASP A 244 16.18 3.93 -8.29
CA ASP A 244 15.27 5.01 -8.68
C ASP A 244 15.49 6.23 -7.81
N GLU A 245 15.20 7.41 -8.33
CA GLU A 245 15.32 8.68 -7.63
C GLU A 245 13.94 9.36 -7.50
N LEU A 246 13.83 10.26 -6.54
CA LEU A 246 12.69 11.17 -6.48
C LEU A 246 12.74 12.13 -7.66
N GLU A 247 11.59 12.42 -8.27
CA GLU A 247 11.53 13.52 -9.22
C GLU A 247 11.99 14.84 -8.54
N PRO A 248 12.67 15.71 -9.26
CA PRO A 248 13.18 16.96 -8.69
C PRO A 248 12.07 17.79 -8.05
N LEU A 249 12.35 18.31 -6.86
CA LEU A 249 11.43 19.22 -6.20
C LEU A 249 11.36 20.56 -6.96
N PRO A 250 10.20 21.25 -6.97
CA PRO A 250 10.10 22.58 -7.57
C PRO A 250 11.14 23.55 -7.00
N ALA A 251 11.73 24.39 -7.82
CA ALA A 251 12.76 25.35 -7.43
C ALA A 251 12.28 26.36 -6.33
N SER A 252 10.97 26.49 -6.16
CA SER A 252 10.36 27.30 -5.08
C SER A 252 10.40 26.64 -3.70
N VAL A 253 10.80 25.36 -3.61
CA VAL A 253 10.90 24.66 -2.34
C VAL A 253 12.23 25.04 -1.66
N PRO A 254 12.20 25.48 -0.41
CA PRO A 254 13.43 25.80 0.33
C PRO A 254 14.39 24.61 0.42
N THR A 255 15.69 24.86 0.34
CA THR A 255 16.70 23.80 0.40
C THR A 255 16.58 22.94 1.66
N SER A 256 16.27 23.53 2.83
CA SER A 256 16.08 22.79 4.09
C SER A 256 14.91 21.79 3.99
N VAL A 257 13.85 22.16 3.30
CA VAL A 257 12.68 21.28 3.08
C VAL A 257 13.05 20.13 2.14
N ALA A 258 13.78 20.41 1.07
CA ALA A 258 14.30 19.38 0.16
C ALA A 258 15.21 18.40 0.91
N THR A 259 16.15 18.93 1.71
CA THR A 259 17.06 18.13 2.54
C THR A 259 16.30 17.25 3.54
N ALA A 260 15.26 17.79 4.20
CA ALA A 260 14.42 17.03 5.13
C ALA A 260 13.68 15.87 4.45
N ILE A 261 13.10 16.10 3.26
CA ILE A 261 12.43 15.06 2.46
C ILE A 261 13.42 13.96 2.10
N HIS A 262 14.59 14.31 1.54
CA HIS A 262 15.61 13.32 1.15
C HIS A 262 16.16 12.56 2.34
N ALA A 263 16.41 13.23 3.48
CA ALA A 263 16.87 12.59 4.71
C ALA A 263 15.83 11.60 5.26
N ALA A 264 14.57 11.98 5.29
CA ALA A 264 13.47 11.13 5.76
C ALA A 264 13.26 9.90 4.86
N MET A 265 13.39 10.05 3.54
CA MET A 265 13.11 8.98 2.57
C MET A 265 14.32 8.10 2.24
N ARG A 266 15.44 8.21 2.98
CA ARG A 266 16.55 7.26 2.84
C ARG A 266 16.06 5.83 3.05
N THR A 267 16.47 4.92 2.16
CA THR A 267 16.06 3.51 2.23
C THR A 267 16.63 2.80 3.44
N ASN A 268 17.86 3.16 3.85
CA ASN A 268 18.47 2.68 5.10
C ASN A 268 17.88 3.42 6.31
N LYS A 269 17.14 2.69 7.15
CA LYS A 269 16.48 3.19 8.36
C LYS A 269 17.41 3.93 9.33
N THR A 270 18.66 3.45 9.51
CA THR A 270 19.60 4.04 10.46
C THR A 270 20.19 5.37 10.00
N LYS A 271 20.03 5.69 8.70
CA LYS A 271 20.49 6.96 8.12
C LYS A 271 19.38 8.03 8.04
N ARG A 272 18.17 7.69 8.46
CA ARG A 272 17.07 8.67 8.60
C ARG A 272 17.18 9.43 9.91
N PRO A 273 16.51 10.57 10.06
CA PRO A 273 16.27 11.14 11.38
C PRO A 273 15.64 10.09 12.30
N GLN A 274 16.13 9.97 13.52
CA GLN A 274 15.69 8.95 14.48
C GLN A 274 14.53 9.42 15.35
N SER A 275 14.24 10.72 15.35
CA SER A 275 13.11 11.34 16.04
C SER A 275 12.43 12.38 15.16
N ILE A 276 11.15 12.66 15.44
CA ILE A 276 10.41 13.75 14.79
C ILE A 276 11.11 15.09 15.03
N ARG A 277 11.73 15.26 16.20
CA ARG A 277 12.49 16.47 16.51
C ARG A 277 13.66 16.69 15.57
N GLU A 278 14.47 15.66 15.33
CA GLU A 278 15.56 15.72 14.35
C GLU A 278 15.05 16.06 12.95
N PHE A 279 13.94 15.46 12.52
CA PHE A 279 13.33 15.78 11.23
C PHE A 279 12.91 17.26 11.15
N ILE A 280 12.28 17.81 12.22
CA ILE A 280 11.89 19.21 12.27
C ILE A 280 13.11 20.13 12.28
N ASP A 281 14.19 19.79 12.97
CA ASP A 281 15.41 20.60 13.02
C ASP A 281 16.09 20.68 11.64
N ILE A 282 16.05 19.60 10.82
CA ILE A 282 16.49 19.63 9.43
C ILE A 282 15.53 20.50 8.58
N LEU A 283 14.21 20.32 8.76
CA LEU A 283 13.19 21.09 8.06
C LEU A 283 13.31 22.61 8.30
N ASP A 284 13.75 22.99 9.50
CA ASP A 284 13.99 24.37 9.91
C ASP A 284 15.38 24.91 9.50
N GLY A 285 16.24 24.06 8.93
CA GLY A 285 17.62 24.41 8.60
C GLY A 285 18.52 24.62 9.83
N LYS A 286 18.16 24.03 10.99
CA LYS A 286 18.93 24.15 12.25
C LYS A 286 19.98 23.05 12.42
N ALA A 287 19.79 21.89 11.79
CA ALA A 287 20.74 20.80 11.83
C ALA A 287 21.89 21.09 10.86
N GLY A 288 23.12 21.19 11.35
CA GLY A 288 24.31 21.12 10.53
C GLY A 288 24.36 19.72 9.88
N THR A 289 24.58 19.68 8.58
CA THR A 289 24.74 18.43 7.82
C THR A 289 26.12 17.84 8.13
N ASP A 290 26.24 17.03 9.19
CA ASP A 290 27.39 16.18 9.40
C ASP A 290 27.27 14.93 8.52
N ASP A 291 27.34 15.11 7.24
CA ASP A 291 27.72 14.15 6.18
C ASP A 291 27.65 14.90 4.87
N GLU A 292 28.71 14.86 4.08
CA GLU A 292 28.74 15.39 2.70
C GLU A 292 27.55 14.83 1.90
N VAL A 293 26.42 15.56 1.89
CA VAL A 293 25.47 15.48 0.82
C VAL A 293 26.22 16.07 -0.38
N THR A 294 26.69 15.22 -1.28
CA THR A 294 27.15 15.65 -2.59
C THR A 294 25.98 16.40 -3.21
N VAL A 295 25.95 17.70 -2.99
CA VAL A 295 25.07 18.63 -3.69
C VAL A 295 25.55 18.52 -5.12
N LEU A 296 24.75 17.88 -5.98
CA LEU A 296 24.94 18.04 -7.42
C LEU A 296 24.93 19.53 -7.68
N GLU A 297 26.11 20.06 -8.00
CA GLU A 297 26.34 21.44 -8.39
C GLU A 297 25.25 21.80 -9.42
N VAL A 298 24.36 22.70 -9.03
CA VAL A 298 23.50 23.38 -9.98
C VAL A 298 24.46 24.19 -10.83
N ALA A 299 24.72 23.70 -12.03
CA ALA A 299 25.53 24.38 -13.01
C ALA A 299 25.01 25.80 -13.17
N GLU A 300 25.80 26.76 -12.70
CA GLU A 300 25.58 28.17 -12.96
C GLU A 300 25.55 28.37 -14.49
N THR A 301 24.39 28.76 -14.99
CA THR A 301 24.23 29.17 -16.39
C THR A 301 25.16 30.34 -16.67
N PRO A 302 26.05 30.24 -17.66
CA PRO A 302 26.88 31.39 -18.03
C PRO A 302 26.01 32.51 -18.61
N THR A 303 26.17 33.68 -18.04
CA THR A 303 25.58 34.95 -18.50
C THR A 303 25.82 35.15 -19.99
N SER A 304 24.76 35.04 -20.78
CA SER A 304 24.76 35.35 -22.21
C SER A 304 24.82 36.84 -22.44
N LYS A 305 25.80 37.26 -23.25
CA LYS A 305 25.90 38.61 -23.86
C LYS A 305 24.71 38.87 -24.79
N PRO A 306 24.28 40.12 -24.99
CA PRO A 306 23.13 40.46 -25.78
C PRO A 306 23.40 40.20 -27.29
N VAL A 307 22.53 39.40 -27.89
CA VAL A 307 22.48 39.18 -29.36
C VAL A 307 21.42 40.09 -29.97
N LYS A 308 21.80 40.74 -31.07
CA LYS A 308 21.04 41.65 -31.89
C LYS A 308 19.77 41.04 -32.45
N GLU A 309 18.70 41.86 -32.51
CA GLU A 309 17.43 41.54 -33.19
C GLU A 309 17.66 41.30 -34.69
N GLU A 310 17.03 40.22 -35.20
CA GLU A 310 16.73 40.01 -36.62
C GLU A 310 15.24 39.76 -36.82
N PRO A 311 14.66 40.11 -38.01
CA PRO A 311 13.26 40.50 -38.16
C PRO A 311 12.31 39.32 -38.35
N LYS A 312 11.04 39.52 -37.96
CA LYS A 312 9.91 38.60 -38.09
C LYS A 312 9.62 38.19 -39.53
N PRO A 313 9.30 36.94 -39.82
CA PRO A 313 8.67 36.53 -41.08
C PRO A 313 7.14 36.74 -41.02
N GLN A 314 6.60 37.15 -42.15
CA GLN A 314 5.19 37.41 -42.45
C GLN A 314 4.39 36.09 -42.62
N PRO A 315 3.06 36.10 -42.45
CA PRO A 315 2.22 34.91 -42.55
C PRO A 315 1.92 34.49 -43.99
N VAL A 316 1.90 33.19 -44.24
CA VAL A 316 1.52 32.57 -45.52
C VAL A 316 0.06 32.03 -45.41
N PRO A 317 -0.74 32.12 -46.49
CA PRO A 317 -2.18 31.88 -46.43
C PRO A 317 -2.56 30.41 -46.42
N SER A 318 -3.67 30.15 -45.75
CA SER A 318 -4.39 28.87 -45.69
C SER A 318 -4.93 28.43 -47.05
N MET A 319 -4.68 27.18 -47.44
CA MET A 319 -5.45 26.49 -48.48
C MET A 319 -6.40 25.49 -47.82
N GLU A 320 -7.68 25.71 -48.01
CA GLU A 320 -8.75 24.76 -47.87
C GLU A 320 -8.61 23.62 -48.86
N ASN A 321 -8.79 22.40 -48.42
CA ASN A 321 -9.09 21.27 -49.29
C ASN A 321 -10.20 20.41 -48.65
N ASP A 322 -11.39 20.60 -49.22
CA ASP A 322 -12.54 19.72 -49.13
C ASP A 322 -12.23 18.40 -49.83
N ASN A 323 -12.46 17.27 -49.12
CA ASN A 323 -12.89 16.04 -49.79
C ASN A 323 -13.61 15.10 -48.81
N PRO A 324 -14.78 14.51 -49.20
CA PRO A 324 -15.65 13.78 -48.33
C PRO A 324 -15.23 12.33 -48.14
N ALA A 325 -15.49 11.79 -46.94
CA ALA A 325 -15.26 10.40 -46.55
C ALA A 325 -16.27 9.42 -47.21
N PRO A 326 -15.84 8.20 -47.57
CA PRO A 326 -16.75 7.13 -48.04
C PRO A 326 -17.37 6.37 -46.87
N PRO A 327 -18.54 5.67 -47.11
CA PRO A 327 -19.40 5.12 -46.06
C PRO A 327 -18.86 3.81 -45.46
N VAL A 328 -19.07 3.69 -44.16
CA VAL A 328 -18.74 2.52 -43.33
C VAL A 328 -19.74 1.39 -43.63
N GLN A 329 -19.26 0.23 -44.07
CA GLN A 329 -19.99 -1.03 -44.09
C GLN A 329 -19.89 -1.71 -42.73
N GLN A 330 -21.03 -2.06 -42.15
CA GLN A 330 -21.17 -2.93 -40.97
C GLN A 330 -20.83 -4.36 -41.34
N GLN A 331 -19.86 -4.96 -40.66
CA GLN A 331 -19.67 -6.41 -40.65
C GLN A 331 -20.07 -6.97 -39.29
N GLU A 332 -21.00 -7.88 -39.31
CA GLU A 332 -21.37 -8.75 -38.18
C GLU A 332 -20.19 -9.62 -37.77
N THR A 333 -19.86 -9.64 -36.51
CA THR A 333 -18.86 -10.55 -35.94
C THR A 333 -19.56 -11.65 -35.15
N ASN A 334 -19.41 -12.86 -35.61
CA ASN A 334 -19.76 -14.10 -34.92
C ASN A 334 -18.87 -14.29 -33.69
N GLU A 335 -19.50 -14.61 -32.57
CA GLU A 335 -18.90 -14.95 -31.31
C GLU A 335 -18.36 -16.40 -31.35
N PRO A 336 -17.12 -16.71 -30.98
CA PRO A 336 -16.66 -18.07 -30.84
C PRO A 336 -16.87 -18.60 -29.41
N GLU A 337 -17.45 -19.78 -29.33
CA GLU A 337 -17.75 -20.58 -28.14
C GLU A 337 -16.49 -20.81 -27.26
N ARG A 338 -16.69 -20.71 -25.92
CA ARG A 338 -15.73 -21.03 -24.87
C ARG A 338 -15.43 -22.52 -24.78
N PRO A 339 -14.18 -22.96 -24.73
CA PRO A 339 -13.89 -24.33 -24.33
C PRO A 339 -13.93 -24.43 -22.78
N THR A 340 -14.71 -25.40 -22.30
CA THR A 340 -14.81 -25.80 -20.90
C THR A 340 -13.52 -26.46 -20.44
N SER A 341 -12.80 -25.85 -19.48
CA SER A 341 -11.61 -26.43 -18.86
C SER A 341 -11.99 -27.43 -17.76
N LYS A 342 -11.51 -28.67 -17.89
CA LYS A 342 -11.60 -29.72 -16.87
C LYS A 342 -10.76 -29.33 -15.64
N LYS A 343 -11.39 -29.19 -14.48
CA LYS A 343 -10.73 -28.98 -13.18
C LYS A 343 -9.88 -30.21 -12.80
N SER A 344 -8.62 -29.95 -12.49
CA SER A 344 -7.67 -30.95 -12.00
C SER A 344 -8.04 -31.43 -10.57
N SER A 345 -8.00 -32.74 -10.37
CA SER A 345 -8.52 -33.49 -9.20
C SER A 345 -7.67 -33.43 -7.92
N LYS A 346 -6.69 -32.54 -7.80
CA LYS A 346 -5.79 -32.48 -6.62
C LYS A 346 -6.43 -31.88 -5.37
N THR A 347 -7.39 -30.97 -5.52
CA THR A 347 -8.07 -30.32 -4.37
C THR A 347 -8.99 -31.31 -3.61
N VAL A 348 -9.54 -32.32 -4.30
CA VAL A 348 -10.41 -33.32 -3.69
C VAL A 348 -9.63 -34.26 -2.76
N TRP A 349 -8.35 -34.52 -3.04
CA TRP A 349 -7.51 -35.42 -2.24
C TRP A 349 -7.18 -34.84 -0.84
N TYR A 350 -6.98 -33.53 -0.73
CA TYR A 350 -6.72 -32.85 0.57
C TYR A 350 -7.96 -32.82 1.48
N ILE A 351 -9.15 -32.71 0.90
CA ILE A 351 -10.42 -32.73 1.66
C ILE A 351 -10.68 -34.13 2.22
N VAL A 352 -10.41 -35.17 1.45
CA VAL A 352 -10.57 -36.58 1.87
C VAL A 352 -9.57 -36.94 3.00
N ALA A 353 -8.33 -36.45 2.94
CA ALA A 353 -7.34 -36.66 3.99
C ALA A 353 -7.73 -35.96 5.32
N ALA A 354 -8.28 -34.74 5.28
CA ALA A 354 -8.74 -34.01 6.47
C ALA A 354 -9.97 -34.67 7.14
N VAL A 355 -10.88 -35.22 6.35
CA VAL A 355 -12.07 -35.94 6.87
C VAL A 355 -11.67 -37.28 7.49
N ALA A 356 -10.68 -37.99 6.95
CA ALA A 356 -10.18 -39.24 7.52
C ALA A 356 -9.51 -39.03 8.88
N VAL A 357 -8.77 -37.94 9.08
CA VAL A 357 -8.15 -37.59 10.37
C VAL A 357 -9.20 -37.25 11.42
N LEU A 358 -10.24 -36.51 11.07
CA LEU A 358 -11.35 -36.21 11.98
C LEU A 358 -12.18 -37.45 12.37
N ALA A 359 -12.33 -38.43 11.48
CA ALA A 359 -13.02 -39.68 11.77
C ALA A 359 -12.20 -40.57 12.73
N ILE A 360 -10.87 -40.57 12.64
CA ILE A 360 -9.98 -41.33 13.52
C ILE A 360 -9.96 -40.70 14.92
N VAL A 361 -9.92 -39.39 15.06
CA VAL A 361 -9.95 -38.69 16.35
C VAL A 361 -11.33 -38.80 16.99
N GLY A 362 -12.43 -38.71 16.24
CA GLY A 362 -13.79 -38.89 16.71
C GLY A 362 -14.09 -40.33 17.16
N GLY A 363 -13.53 -41.34 16.45
CA GLY A 363 -13.64 -42.76 16.81
C GLY A 363 -12.88 -43.12 18.08
N ALA A 364 -11.69 -42.55 18.31
CA ALA A 364 -10.91 -42.78 19.53
C ALA A 364 -11.58 -42.17 20.78
N LEU A 365 -12.27 -41.05 20.65
CA LEU A 365 -13.01 -40.42 21.75
C LEU A 365 -14.34 -41.14 22.13
N ALA A 366 -14.90 -41.93 21.19
CA ALA A 366 -16.14 -42.67 21.42
C ALA A 366 -15.90 -44.03 22.11
N LEU A 367 -14.69 -44.59 22.06
CA LEU A 367 -14.34 -45.92 22.60
C LEU A 367 -13.74 -45.89 24.01
N ASN A 368 -13.45 -44.69 24.56
CA ASN A 368 -12.83 -44.59 25.91
C ASN A 368 -13.79 -44.13 27.00
N LYS A 369 -14.88 -44.88 27.18
CA LYS A 369 -15.69 -44.84 28.43
C LYS A 369 -15.44 -46.09 29.23
N GLY A 370 -14.38 -46.13 30.02
CA GLY A 370 -14.11 -47.12 31.03
C GLY A 370 -12.65 -47.56 31.06
N GLU A 371 -11.90 -46.96 31.89
CA GLU A 371 -10.80 -47.42 32.73
C GLU A 371 -9.73 -46.33 32.87
N LYS A 372 -9.36 -46.11 34.12
CA LYS A 372 -8.30 -45.16 34.51
C LYS A 372 -6.96 -45.87 34.24
N ASP A 373 -6.09 -45.23 33.51
CA ASP A 373 -4.65 -45.00 33.69
C ASP A 373 -3.93 -44.91 32.33
N GLU A 374 -3.09 -43.88 32.22
CA GLU A 374 -2.20 -43.51 31.10
C GLU A 374 -2.88 -43.02 29.82
N ASP A 375 -2.66 -41.74 29.57
CA ASP A 375 -3.21 -40.99 28.44
C ASP A 375 -2.53 -41.39 27.11
N PRO A 376 -3.15 -42.24 26.25
CA PRO A 376 -2.54 -42.70 25.00
C PRO A 376 -2.54 -41.62 23.88
N VAL A 377 -2.94 -40.38 24.18
CA VAL A 377 -3.08 -39.30 23.19
C VAL A 377 -1.77 -38.56 22.93
N GLN A 378 -0.83 -38.56 23.90
CA GLN A 378 0.44 -37.84 23.76
C GLN A 378 1.31 -38.31 22.56
N PRO A 379 1.54 -39.59 22.30
CA PRO A 379 2.37 -40.00 21.17
C PRO A 379 1.71 -39.79 19.79
N ILE A 380 0.36 -39.64 19.76
CA ILE A 380 -0.36 -39.36 18.52
C ILE A 380 -0.33 -37.83 18.25
N VAL A 381 -0.46 -37.03 19.28
CA VAL A 381 -0.37 -35.56 19.18
C VAL A 381 1.04 -35.13 18.76
N GLU A 382 2.09 -35.73 19.35
CA GLU A 382 3.48 -35.47 18.91
C GLU A 382 3.75 -35.90 17.47
N LYS A 383 3.22 -37.02 17.01
CA LYS A 383 3.34 -37.45 15.59
C LYS A 383 2.54 -36.55 14.65
N VAL A 384 1.39 -36.06 15.05
CA VAL A 384 0.58 -35.15 14.24
C VAL A 384 1.22 -33.76 14.20
N VAL A 385 1.77 -33.26 15.32
CA VAL A 385 2.50 -31.99 15.38
C VAL A 385 3.78 -32.07 14.56
N ALA A 386 4.56 -33.15 14.67
CA ALA A 386 5.75 -33.37 13.85
C ALA A 386 5.43 -33.53 12.34
N ALA A 387 4.27 -34.10 11.99
CA ALA A 387 3.81 -34.17 10.60
C ALA A 387 3.30 -32.80 10.10
N GLN A 388 2.73 -31.95 10.96
CA GLN A 388 2.33 -30.58 10.61
C GLN A 388 3.54 -29.64 10.49
N GLU A 389 4.57 -29.79 11.34
CA GLU A 389 5.83 -29.04 11.21
C GLU A 389 6.61 -29.47 9.96
N ALA A 390 6.56 -30.74 9.54
CA ALA A 390 7.15 -31.22 8.30
C ALA A 390 6.38 -30.74 7.03
N ALA A 391 5.11 -30.32 7.16
CA ALA A 391 4.26 -29.83 6.07
C ALA A 391 4.16 -28.31 6.02
N ALA A 392 4.77 -27.58 6.96
CA ALA A 392 4.84 -26.11 6.88
C ALA A 392 5.75 -25.70 5.72
N PRO A 393 5.31 -24.78 4.85
CA PRO A 393 6.14 -24.34 3.73
C PRO A 393 7.44 -23.73 4.27
N LYS A 394 8.58 -24.30 3.88
CA LYS A 394 9.89 -23.76 4.22
C LYS A 394 10.09 -22.48 3.43
N VAL A 395 10.14 -21.35 4.15
CA VAL A 395 10.56 -20.07 3.58
C VAL A 395 12.02 -19.88 4.00
N GLU A 396 12.89 -19.76 3.02
CA GLU A 396 14.31 -19.49 3.21
C GLU A 396 14.71 -18.27 2.37
N ARG A 397 15.79 -17.60 2.75
CA ARG A 397 16.32 -16.46 1.97
C ARG A 397 17.62 -16.89 1.31
N VAL A 398 17.73 -16.64 0.01
CA VAL A 398 18.89 -17.01 -0.80
C VAL A 398 19.56 -15.77 -1.37
N THR A 399 20.85 -15.90 -1.68
CA THR A 399 21.64 -14.85 -2.34
C THR A 399 22.36 -15.46 -3.53
N ASN A 400 22.15 -14.87 -4.72
CA ASN A 400 22.76 -15.30 -5.97
C ASN A 400 22.59 -16.80 -6.29
N GLN A 401 21.42 -17.36 -5.97
CA GLN A 401 21.10 -18.75 -6.29
C GLN A 401 20.50 -18.85 -7.68
N LYS A 402 20.84 -19.92 -8.42
CA LYS A 402 20.30 -20.18 -9.75
C LYS A 402 18.94 -20.84 -9.69
N PHE A 403 18.01 -20.34 -10.49
CA PHE A 403 16.67 -20.87 -10.71
C PHE A 403 16.37 -20.93 -12.21
N LYS A 404 15.25 -21.54 -12.58
CA LYS A 404 14.72 -21.53 -13.94
C LYS A 404 13.39 -20.81 -13.96
N ASP A 405 13.18 -19.97 -14.97
CA ASP A 405 11.93 -19.26 -15.20
C ASP A 405 10.86 -20.19 -15.83
N SER A 406 9.71 -19.61 -16.18
CA SER A 406 8.59 -20.35 -16.80
C SER A 406 8.92 -20.91 -18.19
N THR A 407 9.97 -20.42 -18.87
CA THR A 407 10.44 -20.89 -20.17
C THR A 407 11.55 -21.97 -20.06
N GLY A 408 12.11 -22.15 -18.85
CA GLY A 408 13.22 -23.06 -18.56
C GLY A 408 14.59 -22.38 -18.65
N GLU A 409 14.65 -21.07 -18.86
CA GLU A 409 15.88 -20.29 -18.88
C GLU A 409 16.42 -20.08 -17.46
N GLU A 410 17.75 -20.16 -17.28
CA GLU A 410 18.38 -19.95 -15.99
C GLU A 410 18.53 -18.47 -15.68
N PHE A 411 18.17 -18.09 -14.43
CA PHE A 411 18.44 -16.79 -13.87
C PHE A 411 19.00 -16.87 -12.46
N THR A 412 19.71 -15.84 -12.04
CA THR A 412 20.27 -15.73 -10.69
C THR A 412 19.32 -14.90 -9.84
N TYR A 413 18.96 -15.42 -8.65
CA TYR A 413 17.98 -14.79 -7.77
C TYR A 413 18.55 -14.51 -6.38
N THR A 414 18.19 -13.37 -5.84
CA THR A 414 18.40 -12.98 -4.45
C THR A 414 17.08 -12.56 -3.84
N GLY A 415 16.61 -13.25 -2.82
CA GLY A 415 15.31 -12.98 -2.18
C GLY A 415 14.78 -14.16 -1.41
N GLU A 416 13.47 -14.14 -1.13
CA GLU A 416 12.76 -15.20 -0.44
C GLU A 416 12.43 -16.36 -1.38
N VAL A 417 12.62 -17.58 -0.88
CA VAL A 417 12.29 -18.84 -1.56
C VAL A 417 11.29 -19.61 -0.70
N LYS A 418 10.21 -20.02 -1.30
CA LYS A 418 9.20 -20.86 -0.68
C LYS A 418 9.02 -22.14 -1.49
N ASP A 419 9.09 -23.29 -0.81
CA ASP A 419 8.97 -24.60 -1.44
C ASP A 419 9.94 -24.78 -2.64
N GLY A 420 11.17 -24.24 -2.50
CA GLY A 420 12.22 -24.33 -3.51
C GLY A 420 12.05 -23.39 -4.71
N LYS A 421 11.16 -22.38 -4.65
CA LYS A 421 10.91 -21.42 -5.73
C LYS A 421 10.98 -19.98 -5.23
N PRO A 422 11.51 -19.03 -6.03
CA PRO A 422 11.41 -17.61 -5.76
C PRO A 422 9.99 -17.19 -5.38
N ASN A 423 9.85 -16.50 -4.25
CA ASN A 423 8.56 -16.03 -3.74
C ASN A 423 8.77 -14.77 -2.89
N GLY A 424 7.78 -13.86 -2.81
CA GLY A 424 7.96 -12.59 -2.11
C GLY A 424 8.73 -11.56 -2.95
N ILE A 425 9.40 -10.60 -2.29
CA ILE A 425 10.17 -9.56 -2.97
C ILE A 425 11.61 -10.04 -3.18
N GLY A 426 12.10 -9.92 -4.41
CA GLY A 426 13.45 -10.32 -4.75
C GLY A 426 14.00 -9.63 -6.00
N GLU A 427 15.27 -9.94 -6.26
CA GLU A 427 16.01 -9.48 -7.42
C GLU A 427 16.41 -10.69 -8.26
N GLY A 428 16.05 -10.68 -9.55
CA GLY A 428 16.44 -11.68 -10.53
C GLY A 428 17.31 -11.07 -11.64
N THR A 429 18.43 -11.71 -11.92
CA THR A 429 19.27 -11.35 -13.07
C THR A 429 19.14 -12.43 -14.13
N TYR A 430 18.60 -12.07 -15.26
CA TYR A 430 18.32 -12.87 -16.45
C TYR A 430 19.37 -12.62 -17.52
N SER A 431 19.43 -13.46 -18.56
CA SER A 431 20.32 -13.26 -19.71
C SER A 431 19.99 -12.04 -20.55
N PHE A 432 18.78 -11.47 -20.38
CA PHE A 432 18.25 -10.33 -21.16
C PHE A 432 17.91 -9.10 -20.29
N GLY A 433 18.24 -9.13 -18.98
CA GLY A 433 18.01 -7.99 -18.11
C GLY A 433 17.90 -8.34 -16.63
N LYS A 434 17.47 -7.36 -15.85
CA LYS A 434 17.37 -7.45 -14.40
C LYS A 434 15.96 -7.07 -13.90
N TYR A 435 15.36 -7.92 -13.08
CA TYR A 435 14.08 -7.66 -12.43
C TYR A 435 14.25 -7.43 -10.94
N VAL A 436 13.55 -6.42 -10.42
CA VAL A 436 13.38 -6.21 -8.98
C VAL A 436 11.89 -6.05 -8.71
N GLY A 437 11.34 -6.92 -7.88
CA GLY A 437 9.92 -6.88 -7.60
C GLY A 437 9.38 -8.17 -6.96
N PRO A 438 8.04 -8.30 -6.93
CA PRO A 438 7.38 -9.47 -6.39
C PRO A 438 7.53 -10.71 -7.29
N TYR A 439 7.76 -11.86 -6.64
CA TYR A 439 7.74 -13.18 -7.25
C TYR A 439 6.65 -14.05 -6.64
N VAL A 440 6.01 -14.88 -7.44
CA VAL A 440 5.07 -15.93 -7.01
C VAL A 440 5.38 -17.21 -7.77
N ASP A 441 5.68 -18.28 -7.05
CA ASP A 441 6.00 -19.60 -7.59
C ASP A 441 7.12 -19.60 -8.65
N GLY A 442 8.11 -18.71 -8.46
CA GLY A 442 9.28 -18.58 -9.34
C GLY A 442 9.11 -17.60 -10.49
N MET A 443 7.95 -16.96 -10.64
CA MET A 443 7.62 -16.04 -11.74
C MET A 443 7.54 -14.59 -11.26
N MET A 444 7.94 -13.63 -12.08
CA MET A 444 7.65 -12.20 -11.88
C MET A 444 6.13 -12.00 -11.86
N HIS A 445 5.58 -11.55 -10.72
CA HIS A 445 4.14 -11.46 -10.55
C HIS A 445 3.75 -10.43 -9.48
N GLY A 446 2.88 -9.50 -9.80
CA GLY A 446 2.35 -8.50 -8.85
C GLY A 446 2.54 -7.07 -9.32
N GLU A 447 2.21 -6.14 -8.44
CA GLU A 447 2.32 -4.70 -8.69
C GLU A 447 3.75 -4.19 -8.41
N ASN A 448 4.11 -3.07 -9.04
CA ASN A 448 5.36 -2.32 -8.75
C ASN A 448 6.66 -3.11 -9.01
N GLY A 449 6.67 -4.02 -9.98
CA GLY A 449 7.89 -4.62 -10.47
C GLY A 449 8.65 -3.66 -11.40
N LYS A 450 9.98 -3.74 -11.39
CA LYS A 450 10.86 -3.03 -12.33
C LYS A 450 11.72 -4.04 -13.09
N PHE A 451 11.65 -4.01 -14.40
CA PHE A 451 12.54 -4.77 -15.29
C PHE A 451 13.39 -3.79 -16.09
N VAL A 452 14.69 -3.98 -16.06
CA VAL A 452 15.67 -3.23 -16.88
C VAL A 452 16.25 -4.22 -17.87
N GLU A 453 15.97 -3.99 -19.15
CA GLU A 453 16.52 -4.78 -20.24
C GLU A 453 18.01 -4.46 -20.46
N ASP A 454 18.82 -5.41 -20.91
CA ASP A 454 20.23 -5.17 -21.25
C ASP A 454 20.40 -4.11 -22.35
N GLY A 455 19.39 -3.94 -23.19
CA GLY A 455 19.29 -2.85 -24.17
C GLY A 455 19.01 -1.47 -23.57
N GLY A 456 18.83 -1.37 -22.23
CA GLY A 456 18.60 -0.13 -21.47
C GLY A 456 17.16 0.33 -21.41
N ALA A 457 16.19 -0.33 -22.07
CA ALA A 457 14.78 -0.05 -21.86
C ALA A 457 14.35 -0.51 -20.47
N THR A 458 13.42 0.21 -19.86
CA THR A 458 12.95 -0.09 -18.50
C THR A 458 11.43 -0.16 -18.46
N PHE A 459 10.87 -1.25 -17.94
CA PHE A 459 9.45 -1.35 -17.62
C PHE A 459 9.24 -1.28 -16.11
N ILE A 460 8.29 -0.44 -15.68
CA ILE A 460 7.89 -0.30 -14.28
C ILE A 460 6.37 -0.45 -14.21
N GLY A 461 5.89 -1.42 -13.44
CA GLY A 461 4.45 -1.64 -13.34
C GLY A 461 4.07 -3.02 -12.84
N LYS A 462 2.92 -3.47 -13.30
CA LYS A 462 2.33 -4.76 -12.97
C LYS A 462 2.86 -5.86 -13.86
N PHE A 463 3.24 -6.97 -13.23
CA PHE A 463 3.63 -8.22 -13.88
C PHE A 463 2.61 -9.33 -13.59
N ASN A 464 2.42 -10.21 -14.54
CA ASN A 464 1.62 -11.42 -14.37
C ASN A 464 2.28 -12.58 -15.08
N LYS A 465 2.85 -13.52 -14.29
CA LYS A 465 3.53 -14.72 -14.81
C LYS A 465 4.58 -14.38 -15.86
N ASP A 466 5.54 -13.54 -15.48
CA ASP A 466 6.67 -13.06 -16.28
C ASP A 466 6.31 -12.05 -17.40
N TYR A 467 5.04 -11.67 -17.58
CA TYR A 467 4.60 -10.74 -18.61
C TYR A 467 4.26 -9.35 -18.06
N TYR A 468 4.65 -8.30 -18.78
CA TYR A 468 4.22 -6.92 -18.55
C TYR A 468 2.70 -6.80 -18.72
N GLN A 469 2.00 -6.16 -17.78
CA GLN A 469 0.54 -5.98 -17.85
C GLN A 469 0.14 -4.52 -18.01
N GLU A 470 0.47 -3.68 -17.04
CA GLU A 470 0.15 -2.26 -17.01
C GLU A 470 1.27 -1.50 -16.31
N GLY A 471 1.69 -0.38 -16.89
CA GLY A 471 2.78 0.41 -16.31
C GLY A 471 3.39 1.41 -17.27
N LYS A 472 4.64 1.79 -16.96
CA LYS A 472 5.46 2.73 -17.74
C LYS A 472 6.61 1.98 -18.39
N LEU A 473 6.70 2.02 -19.72
CA LEU A 473 7.86 1.54 -20.50
C LEU A 473 8.69 2.75 -20.95
N VAL A 474 9.92 2.84 -20.48
CA VAL A 474 10.85 3.92 -20.82
C VAL A 474 11.88 3.37 -21.81
N ARG A 475 12.08 4.05 -22.93
CA ARG A 475 13.11 3.73 -23.93
C ARG A 475 14.42 4.45 -23.62
N THR A 476 15.50 4.00 -24.23
CA THR A 476 16.84 4.59 -24.07
C THR A 476 16.96 6.03 -24.58
N ASP A 477 16.09 6.45 -25.50
CA ASP A 477 16.01 7.83 -25.99
C ASP A 477 15.24 8.78 -25.06
N GLY A 478 14.75 8.25 -23.91
CA GLY A 478 13.98 8.98 -22.91
C GLY A 478 12.48 9.11 -23.24
N THR A 479 12.02 8.64 -24.40
CA THR A 479 10.58 8.54 -24.68
C THR A 479 9.97 7.44 -23.87
N TYR A 480 8.67 7.57 -23.50
CA TYR A 480 8.03 6.56 -22.67
C TYR A 480 6.57 6.36 -23.01
N PHE A 481 6.10 5.14 -22.75
CA PHE A 481 4.70 4.76 -22.84
C PHE A 481 4.11 4.58 -21.43
N VAL A 482 2.85 4.98 -21.24
CA VAL A 482 2.06 4.68 -20.05
C VAL A 482 0.75 4.06 -20.46
N GLY A 483 0.47 2.85 -19.95
CA GLY A 483 -0.76 2.12 -20.28
C GLY A 483 -0.64 0.62 -20.09
N THR A 484 -1.53 -0.12 -20.76
CA THR A 484 -1.54 -1.58 -20.73
C THR A 484 -0.67 -2.18 -21.81
N MET A 485 -0.08 -3.33 -21.51
CA MET A 485 0.77 -4.11 -22.40
C MET A 485 0.05 -5.39 -22.84
N SER A 486 0.33 -5.85 -24.03
CA SER A 486 -0.12 -7.16 -24.52
C SER A 486 1.01 -7.84 -25.26
N ASN A 487 1.30 -9.10 -24.90
CA ASN A 487 2.42 -9.87 -25.48
C ASN A 487 3.76 -9.09 -25.48
N GLY A 488 4.06 -8.39 -24.36
CA GLY A 488 5.29 -7.62 -24.21
C GLY A 488 5.33 -6.26 -24.96
N ALA A 489 4.27 -5.87 -25.66
CA ALA A 489 4.21 -4.62 -26.41
C ALA A 489 3.10 -3.68 -25.91
N PRO A 490 3.25 -2.34 -26.04
CA PRO A 490 2.22 -1.35 -25.76
C PRO A 490 0.93 -1.62 -26.54
N ALA A 491 -0.23 -1.72 -25.81
CA ALA A 491 -1.51 -2.08 -26.38
C ALA A 491 -2.55 -0.96 -26.30
N LYS A 492 -2.71 -0.35 -25.10
CA LYS A 492 -3.65 0.75 -24.90
C LYS A 492 -3.06 1.75 -23.90
N GLY A 493 -2.89 2.99 -24.31
CA GLY A 493 -2.29 4.03 -23.48
C GLY A 493 -1.74 5.18 -24.30
N LYS A 494 -0.72 5.87 -23.78
CA LYS A 494 -0.13 7.05 -24.43
C LYS A 494 1.38 6.96 -24.47
N TRP A 495 1.95 7.36 -25.59
CA TRP A 495 3.36 7.66 -25.73
C TRP A 495 3.65 9.13 -25.40
N TYR A 496 4.79 9.36 -24.80
CA TYR A 496 5.27 10.67 -24.39
C TYR A 496 6.68 10.91 -24.93
N SER A 497 6.99 12.15 -25.24
CA SER A 497 8.38 12.59 -25.43
C SER A 497 9.12 12.56 -24.09
N LYS A 498 10.45 12.68 -24.12
CA LYS A 498 11.28 12.83 -22.90
C LYS A 498 10.84 14.00 -22.01
N ASP A 499 10.24 15.04 -22.59
CA ASP A 499 9.77 16.24 -21.89
C ASP A 499 8.31 16.10 -21.41
N GLY A 500 7.70 14.91 -21.49
CA GLY A 500 6.37 14.61 -20.98
C GLY A 500 5.21 15.03 -21.89
N VAL A 501 5.46 15.40 -23.14
CA VAL A 501 4.42 15.77 -24.11
C VAL A 501 3.86 14.48 -24.76
N VAL A 502 2.54 14.35 -24.85
CA VAL A 502 1.89 13.22 -25.53
C VAL A 502 2.20 13.29 -27.02
N THR A 503 2.82 12.22 -27.54
CA THR A 503 3.19 12.09 -28.95
C THR A 503 2.26 11.17 -29.74
N GLN A 504 1.65 10.19 -29.04
CA GLN A 504 0.76 9.21 -29.66
C GLN A 504 -0.20 8.64 -28.61
N THR A 505 -1.43 8.30 -29.03
CA THR A 505 -2.40 7.52 -28.23
C THR A 505 -2.70 6.22 -28.96
N LEU A 506 -2.63 5.08 -28.25
CA LEU A 506 -2.98 3.74 -28.73
C LEU A 506 -4.34 3.34 -28.23
#